data_90a22b231333089688626b0d212c0c27
#
_entry.id   90a22b231333089688626b0d212c0c27
#
_cell.length_a   1.000
_cell.length_b   1.000
_cell.length_c   1.000
_cell.angle_alpha   90.00
_cell.angle_beta   90.00
_cell.angle_gamma   90.00
#
_symmetry.space_group_name_H-M   'P 1'
#
loop_
_entity.id
_entity.type
_entity.pdbx_description
1 polymer ?
#
loop_
_entity_poly.entity_id
_entity_poly.type
_entity_poly.pdbx_seq_one_letter_code
_entity_poly.pdbx_strand_id
1 'polypeptide(L)'
;MEKDYGREVDIWAVGVIWGELLYTLEENCQNPKKRKCLFPGRFCFPLSPDVMADCDNIGIPLSQHNDQLELIFNMIGTPTESEMSFVTDPKALTYLQRYPAKPAINFRDKFPGGSDDALRILKSMLRFNPFDRPNVNQLLSDPYFNDVRLFSNA
;
A
#
# COMPACT_ATOMS: atom_id res chain seq x y z
N MET A 1 18.79 10.71 -9.90
CA MET A 1 17.74 9.76 -9.45
C MET A 1 18.46 8.51 -8.95
N GLU A 2 18.75 8.46 -7.67
CA GLU A 2 19.31 7.26 -7.05
C GLU A 2 18.26 6.18 -7.11
N LYS A 3 18.54 5.16 -7.92
CA LYS A 3 17.65 4.00 -8.09
C LYS A 3 18.04 2.90 -7.10
N ASP A 4 18.13 3.23 -5.84
CA ASP A 4 18.30 2.19 -4.82
C ASP A 4 16.93 1.57 -4.53
N TYR A 5 16.58 0.60 -5.35
CA TYR A 5 15.53 -0.36 -5.03
C TYR A 5 16.03 -1.24 -3.89
N GLY A 6 15.72 -0.84 -2.67
CA GLY A 6 16.02 -1.61 -1.48
C GLY A 6 15.05 -2.77 -1.29
N ARG A 7 15.35 -3.64 -0.35
CA ARG A 7 14.51 -4.79 0.05
C ARG A 7 13.12 -4.38 0.54
N GLU A 8 12.95 -3.13 0.88
CA GLU A 8 11.70 -2.51 1.37
C GLU A 8 10.59 -2.51 0.30
N VAL A 9 10.97 -2.56 -0.98
CA VAL A 9 10.01 -2.69 -2.09
C VAL A 9 9.36 -4.07 -2.09
N ASP A 10 10.14 -5.11 -1.81
CA ASP A 10 9.63 -6.48 -1.71
C ASP A 10 8.68 -6.62 -0.52
N ILE A 11 8.98 -5.96 0.61
CA ILE A 11 8.08 -5.94 1.79
C ILE A 11 6.74 -5.32 1.44
N TRP A 12 6.72 -4.23 0.66
CA TRP A 12 5.49 -3.64 0.16
C TRP A 12 4.70 -4.63 -0.71
N ALA A 13 5.39 -5.29 -1.66
CA ALA A 13 4.76 -6.26 -2.55
C ALA A 13 4.15 -7.43 -1.76
N VAL A 14 4.86 -7.96 -0.76
CA VAL A 14 4.34 -8.98 0.16
C VAL A 14 3.12 -8.45 0.92
N GLY A 15 3.15 -7.19 1.39
CA GLY A 15 2.01 -6.55 2.03
C GLY A 15 0.77 -6.48 1.14
N VAL A 16 0.94 -6.15 -0.15
CA VAL A 16 -0.16 -6.15 -1.13
C VAL A 16 -0.74 -7.55 -1.31
N ILE A 17 0.11 -8.56 -1.51
CA ILE A 17 -0.31 -9.98 -1.62
C ILE A 17 -1.04 -10.42 -0.35
N TRP A 18 -0.53 -10.04 0.83
CA TRP A 18 -1.16 -10.35 2.11
C TRP A 18 -2.59 -9.77 2.20
N GLY A 19 -2.77 -8.51 1.80
CA GLY A 19 -4.08 -7.87 1.73
C GLY A 19 -5.04 -8.60 0.77
N GLU A 20 -4.54 -9.07 -0.38
CA GLU A 20 -5.33 -9.84 -1.33
C GLU A 20 -5.69 -11.23 -0.81
N LEU A 21 -4.79 -11.88 -0.06
CA LEU A 21 -5.08 -13.14 0.62
C LEU A 21 -6.16 -12.97 1.70
N LEU A 22 -6.18 -11.85 2.42
CA LEU A 22 -7.26 -11.57 3.37
C LEU A 22 -8.63 -11.50 2.67
N TYR A 23 -8.71 -11.08 1.41
CA TYR A 23 -9.97 -11.17 0.64
C TYR A 23 -10.41 -12.60 0.32
N THR A 24 -9.59 -13.61 0.57
CA THR A 24 -10.01 -15.00 0.40
C THR A 24 -10.87 -15.51 1.56
N LEU A 25 -10.82 -14.84 2.71
CA LEU A 25 -11.67 -15.16 3.86
C LEU A 25 -13.14 -14.84 3.53
N GLU A 26 -14.06 -15.72 3.90
CA GLU A 26 -15.49 -15.58 3.61
C GLU A 26 -16.09 -14.32 4.25
N GLU A 27 -15.66 -13.97 5.44
CA GLU A 27 -16.09 -12.77 6.17
C GLU A 27 -15.72 -11.49 5.45
N ASN A 28 -14.63 -11.50 4.67
CA ASN A 28 -14.16 -10.36 3.93
C ASN A 28 -14.74 -10.27 2.51
N CYS A 29 -15.02 -11.43 1.89
CA CYS A 29 -15.61 -11.47 0.55
C CYS A 29 -16.32 -12.82 0.29
N GLN A 30 -17.62 -12.87 0.51
CA GLN A 30 -18.45 -14.07 0.29
C GLN A 30 -18.48 -14.54 -1.17
N ASN A 31 -18.31 -13.64 -2.14
CA ASN A 31 -18.33 -13.98 -3.55
C ASN A 31 -16.94 -13.89 -4.17
N PRO A 32 -16.28 -15.02 -4.51
CA PRO A 32 -14.95 -15.02 -5.13
C PRO A 32 -14.84 -14.18 -6.40
N LYS A 33 -15.92 -14.05 -7.17
CA LYS A 33 -15.94 -13.25 -8.40
C LYS A 33 -15.88 -11.73 -8.14
N LYS A 34 -16.14 -11.30 -6.90
CA LYS A 34 -16.06 -9.89 -6.48
C LYS A 34 -14.71 -9.52 -5.87
N ARG A 35 -13.79 -10.48 -5.74
CA ARG A 35 -12.43 -10.21 -5.28
C ARG A 35 -11.72 -9.29 -6.27
N LYS A 36 -11.02 -8.31 -5.76
CA LYS A 36 -10.32 -7.29 -6.54
C LYS A 36 -8.89 -7.16 -6.04
N CYS A 37 -8.00 -6.68 -6.91
CA CYS A 37 -6.68 -6.25 -6.49
C CYS A 37 -6.80 -5.21 -5.37
N LEU A 38 -5.82 -5.20 -4.48
CA LEU A 38 -5.82 -4.25 -3.35
C LEU A 38 -5.78 -2.80 -3.84
N PHE A 39 -4.95 -2.55 -4.86
CA PHE A 39 -4.76 -1.24 -5.48
C PHE A 39 -4.89 -1.35 -7.02
N PRO A 40 -6.11 -1.32 -7.58
CA PRO A 40 -6.34 -1.51 -9.00
C PRO A 40 -6.15 -0.21 -9.81
N GLY A 41 -5.08 0.53 -9.58
CA GLY A 41 -4.76 1.76 -10.32
C GLY A 41 -4.38 1.47 -11.77
N ARG A 42 -4.67 2.42 -12.65
CA ARG A 42 -4.38 2.31 -14.09
C ARG A 42 -3.19 3.15 -14.52
N PHE A 43 -2.85 4.16 -13.77
CA PHE A 43 -1.69 4.99 -14.04
C PHE A 43 -1.00 5.42 -12.74
N CYS A 44 0.25 5.85 -12.84
CA CYS A 44 1.04 6.39 -11.73
C CYS A 44 2.01 7.44 -12.28
N PHE A 45 1.98 8.63 -11.72
CA PHE A 45 2.98 9.65 -12.03
C PHE A 45 4.36 9.25 -11.46
N PRO A 46 5.48 9.46 -12.15
CA PRO A 46 5.63 9.94 -13.54
C PRO A 46 5.71 8.81 -14.59
N LEU A 47 5.36 7.57 -14.22
CA LEU A 47 5.57 6.36 -15.04
C LEU A 47 4.58 6.24 -16.22
N SER A 48 3.49 7.00 -16.17
CA SER A 48 2.46 7.01 -17.23
C SER A 48 2.31 8.44 -17.78
N PRO A 49 3.29 8.98 -18.49
CA PRO A 49 3.32 10.39 -18.91
C PRO A 49 2.20 10.77 -19.89
N ASP A 50 1.75 9.84 -20.72
CA ASP A 50 0.77 10.10 -21.78
C ASP A 50 -0.60 10.50 -21.22
N VAL A 51 -0.94 10.02 -20.03
CA VAL A 51 -2.22 10.36 -19.37
C VAL A 51 -2.19 11.75 -18.75
N MET A 52 -1.01 12.26 -18.36
CA MET A 52 -0.87 13.57 -17.72
C MET A 52 -1.02 14.74 -18.71
N ALA A 53 -0.57 14.57 -19.95
CA ALA A 53 -0.72 15.59 -21.01
C ALA A 53 -2.20 15.82 -21.35
N ASP A 54 -3.02 14.77 -21.28
CA ASP A 54 -4.46 14.85 -21.52
C ASP A 54 -5.22 15.42 -20.31
N CYS A 55 -4.76 15.15 -19.07
CA CYS A 55 -5.44 15.61 -17.86
C CYS A 55 -5.40 17.13 -17.68
N ASP A 56 -4.26 17.77 -17.94
CA ASP A 56 -4.12 19.22 -17.86
C ASP A 56 -4.95 19.95 -18.94
N ASN A 57 -5.21 19.28 -20.08
CA ASN A 57 -5.99 19.85 -21.19
C ASN A 57 -7.51 19.63 -21.08
N ILE A 58 -7.96 18.60 -20.36
CA ILE A 58 -9.38 18.20 -20.30
C ILE A 58 -10.07 18.72 -19.03
N GLY A 59 -9.33 19.28 -18.06
CA GLY A 59 -9.88 19.81 -16.80
C GLY A 59 -10.56 18.75 -15.93
N ILE A 60 -10.22 17.47 -16.12
CA ILE A 60 -10.78 16.37 -15.31
C ILE A 60 -10.03 16.30 -13.98
N PRO A 61 -10.72 16.30 -12.83
CA PRO A 61 -10.08 16.17 -11.53
C PRO A 61 -9.28 14.87 -11.41
N LEU A 62 -8.12 14.92 -10.75
CA LEU A 62 -7.25 13.77 -10.49
C LEU A 62 -8.02 12.56 -9.93
N SER A 63 -9.06 12.80 -9.11
CA SER A 63 -9.92 11.80 -8.48
C SER A 63 -10.69 10.90 -9.46
N GLN A 64 -10.79 11.27 -10.73
CA GLN A 64 -11.52 10.47 -11.73
C GLN A 64 -10.64 9.50 -12.53
N HIS A 65 -9.31 9.55 -12.33
CA HIS A 65 -8.36 8.85 -13.20
C HIS A 65 -7.89 7.48 -12.68
N ASN A 66 -8.37 6.98 -11.55
CA ASN A 66 -7.84 5.76 -10.92
C ASN A 66 -6.30 5.80 -10.73
N ASP A 67 -5.81 6.95 -10.26
CA ASP A 67 -4.41 7.11 -9.92
C ASP A 67 -4.02 6.13 -8.83
N GLN A 68 -2.93 5.42 -9.05
CA GLN A 68 -2.41 4.42 -8.12
C GLN A 68 -2.12 5.01 -6.74
N LEU A 69 -1.55 6.22 -6.68
CA LEU A 69 -1.26 6.88 -5.41
C LEU A 69 -2.54 7.29 -4.67
N GLU A 70 -3.56 7.75 -5.39
CA GLU A 70 -4.84 8.08 -4.76
C GLU A 70 -5.46 6.84 -4.10
N LEU A 71 -5.44 5.69 -4.80
CA LEU A 71 -5.97 4.44 -4.25
C LEU A 71 -5.18 3.99 -3.01
N ILE A 72 -3.86 4.16 -3.04
CA ILE A 72 -3.00 3.86 -1.90
C ILE A 72 -3.35 4.79 -0.73
N PHE A 73 -3.41 6.11 -0.95
CA PHE A 73 -3.69 7.09 0.11
C PHE A 73 -5.12 7.00 0.65
N ASN A 74 -6.07 6.54 -0.15
CA ASN A 74 -7.41 6.23 0.33
C ASN A 74 -7.43 5.05 1.33
N MET A 75 -6.39 4.23 1.35
CA MET A 75 -6.26 3.11 2.29
C MET A 75 -5.33 3.41 3.46
N ILE A 76 -4.10 3.83 3.18
CA ILE A 76 -3.08 4.03 4.22
C ILE A 76 -3.05 5.44 4.80
N GLY A 77 -3.84 6.38 4.25
CA GLY A 77 -3.81 7.80 4.56
C GLY A 77 -2.82 8.56 3.70
N THR A 78 -2.99 9.88 3.61
CA THR A 78 -2.03 10.76 2.96
C THR A 78 -0.78 10.87 3.82
N PRO A 79 0.43 10.65 3.27
CA PRO A 79 1.65 10.70 4.05
C PRO A 79 1.92 12.10 4.60
N THR A 80 2.45 12.15 5.80
CA THR A 80 2.94 13.38 6.44
C THR A 80 4.27 13.83 5.84
N GLU A 81 4.67 15.06 6.11
CA GLU A 81 6.00 15.57 5.66
C GLU A 81 7.14 14.69 6.15
N SER A 82 7.07 14.17 7.38
CA SER A 82 8.09 13.27 7.92
C SER A 82 8.12 11.93 7.18
N GLU A 83 6.98 11.40 6.77
CA GLU A 83 6.91 10.16 5.99
C GLU A 83 7.38 10.36 4.54
N MET A 84 7.34 11.60 4.03
CA MET A 84 7.86 11.98 2.70
C MET A 84 9.35 12.35 2.71
N SER A 85 10.02 12.35 3.86
CA SER A 85 11.40 12.85 4.00
C SER A 85 12.44 12.15 3.11
N PHE A 86 12.17 10.94 2.66
CA PHE A 86 13.04 10.19 1.74
C PHE A 86 12.89 10.61 0.27
N VAL A 87 11.86 11.39 -0.06
CA VAL A 87 11.62 11.86 -1.43
C VAL A 87 12.47 13.08 -1.69
N THR A 88 13.51 12.95 -2.51
CA THR A 88 14.46 14.02 -2.79
C THR A 88 14.14 14.83 -4.05
N ASP A 89 13.33 14.27 -4.96
CA ASP A 89 12.92 14.96 -6.19
C ASP A 89 11.86 16.04 -5.89
N PRO A 90 12.14 17.34 -6.15
CA PRO A 90 11.17 18.41 -5.89
C PRO A 90 9.86 18.28 -6.69
N LYS A 91 9.91 17.70 -7.90
CA LYS A 91 8.71 17.49 -8.72
C LYS A 91 7.82 16.41 -8.10
N ALA A 92 8.42 15.33 -7.60
CA ALA A 92 7.70 14.29 -6.90
C ALA A 92 7.07 14.82 -5.60
N LEU A 93 7.80 15.62 -4.82
CA LEU A 93 7.25 16.26 -3.62
C LEU A 93 6.06 17.18 -3.94
N THR A 94 6.22 18.05 -4.97
CA THR A 94 5.12 18.92 -5.41
C THR A 94 3.90 18.13 -5.85
N TYR A 95 4.11 16.98 -6.49
CA TYR A 95 3.01 16.10 -6.89
C TYR A 95 2.31 15.47 -5.68
N LEU A 96 3.07 14.93 -4.73
CA LEU A 96 2.53 14.33 -3.51
C LEU A 96 1.73 15.35 -2.67
N GLN A 97 2.18 16.59 -2.60
CA GLN A 97 1.51 17.67 -1.87
C GLN A 97 0.15 18.11 -2.47
N ARG A 98 -0.18 17.67 -3.70
CA ARG A 98 -1.51 17.93 -4.31
C ARG A 98 -2.62 17.09 -3.69
N TYR A 99 -2.29 15.98 -3.03
CA TYR A 99 -3.29 15.12 -2.41
C TYR A 99 -3.81 15.75 -1.13
N PRO A 100 -5.15 15.85 -0.95
CA PRO A 100 -5.71 16.35 0.29
C PRO A 100 -5.36 15.41 1.44
N ALA A 101 -5.17 15.97 2.62
CA ALA A 101 -4.93 15.17 3.82
C ALA A 101 -6.15 14.28 4.12
N LYS A 102 -5.91 12.98 4.15
CA LYS A 102 -6.91 11.95 4.47
C LYS A 102 -6.36 11.04 5.56
N PRO A 103 -7.16 10.66 6.56
CA PRO A 103 -6.74 9.63 7.52
C PRO A 103 -6.69 8.26 6.85
N ALA A 104 -5.87 7.35 7.38
CA ALA A 104 -5.93 5.95 7.02
C ALA A 104 -7.30 5.35 7.37
N ILE A 105 -7.77 4.39 6.57
CA ILE A 105 -8.97 3.63 6.91
C ILE A 105 -8.72 2.75 8.13
N ASN A 106 -9.80 2.36 8.80
CA ASN A 106 -9.72 1.28 9.76
C ASN A 106 -9.63 -0.06 9.01
N PHE A 107 -8.50 -0.75 9.11
CA PHE A 107 -8.27 -2.03 8.45
C PHE A 107 -9.24 -3.11 8.91
N ARG A 108 -9.75 -3.02 10.14
CA ARG A 108 -10.77 -3.93 10.66
C ARG A 108 -12.08 -3.83 9.88
N ASP A 109 -12.48 -2.63 9.48
CA ASP A 109 -13.72 -2.43 8.72
C ASP A 109 -13.58 -2.98 7.29
N LYS A 110 -12.37 -2.94 6.72
CA LYS A 110 -12.08 -3.48 5.39
C LYS A 110 -11.91 -5.01 5.39
N PHE A 111 -11.36 -5.56 6.45
CA PHE A 111 -11.05 -6.99 6.60
C PHE A 111 -11.58 -7.52 7.94
N PRO A 112 -12.90 -7.61 8.11
CA PRO A 112 -13.52 -8.04 9.38
C PRO A 112 -13.11 -9.46 9.81
N GLY A 113 -12.83 -10.37 8.87
CA GLY A 113 -12.36 -11.73 9.14
C GLY A 113 -10.87 -11.84 9.47
N GLY A 114 -10.07 -10.75 9.29
CA GLY A 114 -8.64 -10.78 9.64
C GLY A 114 -8.42 -10.75 11.15
N SER A 115 -7.48 -11.52 11.69
CA SER A 115 -7.07 -11.36 13.11
C SER A 115 -6.37 -10.00 13.34
N ASP A 116 -6.36 -9.52 14.58
CA ASP A 116 -5.69 -8.26 14.92
C ASP A 116 -4.20 -8.30 14.56
N ASP A 117 -3.54 -9.41 14.78
CA ASP A 117 -2.13 -9.60 14.40
C ASP A 117 -1.92 -9.58 12.89
N ALA A 118 -2.80 -10.25 12.12
CA ALA A 118 -2.73 -10.22 10.66
C ALA A 118 -2.89 -8.80 10.12
N LEU A 119 -3.81 -8.00 10.68
CA LEU A 119 -4.03 -6.62 10.29
C LEU A 119 -2.88 -5.70 10.74
N ARG A 120 -2.29 -5.96 11.91
CA ARG A 120 -1.11 -5.23 12.40
C ARG A 120 0.09 -5.44 11.47
N ILE A 121 0.35 -6.68 11.07
CA ILE A 121 1.42 -7.03 10.13
C ILE A 121 1.17 -6.37 8.77
N LEU A 122 -0.04 -6.48 8.23
CA LEU A 122 -0.42 -5.82 6.98
C LEU A 122 -0.14 -4.32 7.03
N LYS A 123 -0.59 -3.65 8.09
CA LYS A 123 -0.38 -2.21 8.27
C LYS A 123 1.11 -1.84 8.37
N SER A 124 1.93 -2.68 8.97
CA SER A 124 3.37 -2.43 9.09
C SER A 124 4.09 -2.52 7.73
N MET A 125 3.68 -3.46 6.87
CA MET A 125 4.25 -3.64 5.53
C MET A 125 3.82 -2.54 4.55
N LEU A 126 2.61 -1.99 4.73
CA LEU A 126 2.05 -0.93 3.87
C LEU A 126 2.35 0.49 4.38
N ARG A 127 3.53 0.71 4.99
CA ARG A 127 4.00 2.06 5.31
C ARG A 127 4.42 2.79 4.04
N PHE A 128 4.09 4.10 3.93
CA PHE A 128 4.48 4.91 2.77
C PHE A 128 6.00 5.04 2.70
N ASN A 129 6.62 5.47 3.81
CA ASN A 129 8.07 5.54 3.90
C ASN A 129 8.66 4.11 3.91
N PRO A 130 9.48 3.73 2.91
CA PRO A 130 10.08 2.40 2.87
C PRO A 130 10.94 2.08 4.10
N PHE A 131 11.60 3.08 4.69
CA PHE A 131 12.45 2.89 5.86
C PHE A 131 11.67 2.61 7.16
N ASP A 132 10.36 2.91 7.17
CA ASP A 132 9.47 2.58 8.30
C ASP A 132 8.88 1.16 8.20
N ARG A 133 9.19 0.43 7.11
CA ARG A 133 8.75 -0.96 6.94
C ARG A 133 9.66 -1.91 7.71
N PRO A 134 9.11 -2.95 8.33
CA PRO A 134 9.93 -3.96 8.99
C PRO A 134 10.74 -4.73 7.94
N ASN A 135 11.94 -5.18 8.32
CA ASN A 135 12.70 -6.11 7.50
C ASN A 135 12.16 -7.55 7.64
N VAL A 136 12.62 -8.46 6.76
CA VAL A 136 12.18 -9.86 6.73
C VAL A 136 12.39 -10.56 8.08
N ASN A 137 13.54 -10.34 8.74
CA ASN A 137 13.84 -10.99 10.03
C ASN A 137 12.89 -10.51 11.13
N GLN A 138 12.55 -9.22 11.14
CA GLN A 138 11.56 -8.67 12.06
C GLN A 138 10.17 -9.26 11.82
N LEU A 139 9.74 -9.37 10.56
CA LEU A 139 8.47 -9.99 10.22
C LEU A 139 8.43 -11.46 10.62
N LEU A 140 9.44 -12.24 10.24
CA LEU A 140 9.52 -13.65 10.57
C LEU A 140 9.65 -13.92 12.08
N SER A 141 10.13 -12.95 12.85
CA SER A 141 10.22 -13.05 14.31
C SER A 141 8.90 -12.69 15.01
N ASP A 142 7.91 -12.19 14.27
CA ASP A 142 6.64 -11.81 14.85
C ASP A 142 5.90 -13.03 15.44
N PRO A 143 5.28 -12.90 16.63
CA PRO A 143 4.52 -13.97 17.28
C PRO A 143 3.44 -14.61 16.40
N TYR A 144 2.90 -13.87 15.45
CA TYR A 144 1.92 -14.38 14.47
C TYR A 144 2.42 -15.62 13.72
N PHE A 145 3.73 -15.73 13.49
CA PHE A 145 4.34 -16.86 12.75
C PHE A 145 4.88 -17.97 13.65
N ASN A 146 4.60 -17.95 14.97
CA ASN A 146 5.12 -18.97 15.89
C ASN A 146 4.70 -20.38 15.47
N ASP A 147 3.44 -20.58 15.12
CA ASP A 147 2.93 -21.91 14.76
C ASP A 147 3.57 -22.43 13.47
N VAL A 148 3.82 -21.56 12.48
CA VAL A 148 4.45 -21.94 11.22
C VAL A 148 5.91 -22.36 11.44
N ARG A 149 6.62 -21.69 12.37
CA ARG A 149 8.02 -22.01 12.70
C ARG A 149 8.19 -23.38 13.38
N LEU A 150 7.17 -23.85 14.09
CA LEU A 150 7.20 -25.17 14.71
C LEU A 150 7.25 -26.30 13.69
N PHE A 151 6.66 -26.11 12.51
CA PHE A 151 6.67 -27.09 11.42
C PHE A 151 7.96 -27.08 10.60
N SER A 152 8.76 -26.02 10.64
CA SER A 152 10.02 -25.93 9.88
C SER A 152 11.20 -26.60 10.60
N ASN A 153 11.06 -26.99 11.87
CA ASN A 153 12.08 -27.63 12.67
C ASN A 153 11.80 -29.14 12.89
N ALA A 154 10.85 -29.71 12.20
CA ALA A 154 10.51 -31.12 12.18
C ALA A 154 10.98 -31.75 10.85
#